data_d8d870c4759fea2190639a3732688fa7
#
_entry.id   d8d870c4759fea2190639a3732688fa7
#
_cell.length_a   1.000
_cell.length_b   1.000
_cell.length_c   1.000
_cell.angle_alpha   90.00
_cell.angle_beta   90.00
_cell.angle_gamma   90.00
#
_symmetry.space_group_name_H-M   'P 1'
#
loop_
_entity.id
_entity.type
_entity.pdbx_description
1 polymer ?
#
loop_
_entity_poly.entity_id
_entity_poly.type
_entity_poly.pdbx_seq_one_letter_code
_entity_poly.pdbx_strand_id
1 'polypeptide(L)'
;MKTCKDCGVEKDYSEYHYSDKPNGTLKSYCKECSYVRVKTHIDEDPLAYRAYTQRYIRENPDKYPGNHKSKKHPPQSGVYMIECALTHDMYIGCSSNLRNRYYKHRRNVGVAKQKPLSKLINEYGWECFSFEVLELCDKDKIFERETHFIHKHKPNLNVNKTK
;
A
#
# COMPACT_ATOMS: atom_id res chain seq x y z
N MET A 1 -24.16 5.02 7.61
CA MET A 1 -24.22 5.11 6.14
C MET A 1 -23.97 6.55 5.73
N LYS A 2 -23.34 6.78 4.58
CA LYS A 2 -23.02 8.11 4.03
C LYS A 2 -23.14 8.07 2.51
N THR A 3 -23.73 9.11 1.93
CA THR A 3 -23.86 9.23 0.48
C THR A 3 -22.56 9.76 -0.14
N CYS A 4 -22.05 9.07 -1.15
CA CYS A 4 -20.87 9.49 -1.89
C CYS A 4 -21.22 10.67 -2.80
N LYS A 5 -20.41 11.75 -2.78
CA LYS A 5 -20.68 12.93 -3.62
C LYS A 5 -20.48 12.69 -5.12
N ASP A 6 -19.70 11.67 -5.51
CA ASP A 6 -19.44 11.40 -6.94
C ASP A 6 -20.43 10.42 -7.54
N CYS A 7 -20.63 9.25 -6.93
CA CYS A 7 -21.55 8.25 -7.49
C CYS A 7 -22.97 8.33 -6.95
N GLY A 8 -23.25 9.16 -5.95
CA GLY A 8 -24.57 9.31 -5.34
C GLY A 8 -25.06 8.11 -4.52
N VAL A 9 -24.26 7.04 -4.43
CA VAL A 9 -24.63 5.81 -3.74
C VAL A 9 -24.40 5.95 -2.24
N GLU A 10 -25.38 5.54 -1.44
CA GLU A 10 -25.23 5.42 0.00
C GLU A 10 -24.43 4.16 0.34
N LYS A 11 -23.33 4.32 1.07
CA LYS A 11 -22.40 3.25 1.44
C LYS A 11 -22.09 3.30 2.94
N ASP A 12 -21.59 2.17 3.46
CA ASP A 12 -21.11 2.11 4.84
C ASP A 12 -19.91 3.06 5.07
N TYR A 13 -19.73 3.53 6.29
CA TYR A 13 -18.60 4.40 6.65
C TYR A 13 -17.23 3.74 6.40
N SER A 14 -17.16 2.42 6.47
CA SER A 14 -15.95 1.64 6.15
C SER A 14 -15.52 1.78 4.68
N GLU A 15 -16.43 2.19 3.79
CA GLU A 15 -16.15 2.43 2.36
C GLU A 15 -15.58 3.84 2.08
N TYR A 16 -15.23 4.58 3.12
CA TYR A 16 -14.63 5.91 3.00
C TYR A 16 -13.25 5.95 3.67
N HIS A 17 -12.35 6.73 3.06
CA HIS A 17 -11.09 7.08 3.72
C HIS A 17 -11.33 8.22 4.72
N TYR A 18 -10.53 8.27 5.77
CA TYR A 18 -10.49 9.42 6.65
C TYR A 18 -9.82 10.62 5.95
N SER A 19 -10.41 11.80 6.06
CA SER A 19 -9.74 13.08 5.77
C SER A 19 -8.95 13.57 6.99
N ASP A 20 -9.49 13.29 8.18
CA ASP A 20 -8.85 13.56 9.46
C ASP A 20 -9.12 12.35 10.38
N LYS A 21 -8.11 11.50 10.55
CA LYS A 21 -8.23 10.26 11.32
C LYS A 21 -8.39 10.49 12.82
N PRO A 22 -7.65 11.43 13.47
CA PRO A 22 -7.85 11.77 14.88
C PRO A 22 -9.27 12.23 15.19
N ASN A 23 -9.89 13.02 14.31
CA ASN A 23 -11.22 13.55 14.50
C ASN A 23 -12.33 12.66 13.88
N GLY A 24 -11.96 11.51 13.32
CA GLY A 24 -12.92 10.58 12.71
C GLY A 24 -13.60 11.11 11.45
N THR A 25 -13.13 12.21 10.86
CA THR A 25 -13.76 12.85 9.70
C THR A 25 -13.48 12.04 8.44
N LEU A 26 -14.55 11.66 7.71
CA LEU A 26 -14.48 10.89 6.48
C LEU A 26 -14.46 11.81 5.25
N LYS A 27 -13.72 11.37 4.20
CA LYS A 27 -13.77 12.03 2.88
C LYS A 27 -15.19 12.04 2.30
N SER A 28 -15.47 12.98 1.42
CA SER A 28 -16.79 13.13 0.77
C SER A 28 -17.06 12.09 -0.31
N TYR A 29 -16.04 11.42 -0.77
CA TYR A 29 -16.07 10.42 -1.84
C TYR A 29 -15.77 9.04 -1.29
N CYS A 30 -16.45 8.01 -1.78
CA CYS A 30 -16.13 6.63 -1.40
C CYS A 30 -14.75 6.21 -1.94
N LYS A 31 -14.20 5.12 -1.43
CA LYS A 31 -12.89 4.58 -1.81
C LYS A 31 -12.78 4.35 -3.31
N GLU A 32 -13.81 3.77 -3.91
CA GLU A 32 -13.86 3.48 -5.34
C GLU A 32 -13.80 4.76 -6.19
N CYS A 33 -14.63 5.76 -5.88
CA CYS A 33 -14.61 7.06 -6.57
C CYS A 33 -13.29 7.81 -6.34
N SER A 34 -12.73 7.74 -5.13
CA SER A 34 -11.42 8.31 -4.85
C SER A 34 -10.32 7.66 -5.70
N TYR A 35 -10.39 6.33 -5.87
CA TYR A 35 -9.47 5.61 -6.74
C TYR A 35 -9.59 6.05 -8.21
N VAL A 36 -10.82 6.12 -8.74
CA VAL A 36 -11.06 6.57 -10.12
C VAL A 36 -10.50 7.97 -10.35
N ARG A 37 -10.78 8.92 -9.44
CA ARG A 37 -10.24 10.29 -9.53
C ARG A 37 -8.72 10.33 -9.59
N VAL A 38 -8.06 9.61 -8.69
CA VAL A 38 -6.59 9.54 -8.66
C VAL A 38 -6.08 8.95 -9.97
N LYS A 39 -6.70 7.85 -10.43
CA LYS A 39 -6.30 7.18 -11.66
C LYS A 39 -6.45 8.10 -12.88
N THR A 40 -7.59 8.81 -13.01
CA THR A 40 -7.80 9.77 -14.10
C THR A 40 -6.71 10.84 -14.12
N HIS A 41 -6.38 11.41 -12.95
CA HIS A 41 -5.32 12.42 -12.83
C HIS A 41 -3.93 11.90 -13.24
N ILE A 42 -3.66 10.62 -12.92
CA ILE A 42 -2.41 9.95 -13.32
C ILE A 42 -2.38 9.73 -14.83
N ASP A 43 -3.49 9.25 -15.39
CA ASP A 43 -3.60 8.93 -16.82
C ASP A 43 -3.54 10.18 -17.70
N GLU A 44 -3.98 11.34 -17.18
CA GLU A 44 -3.91 12.64 -17.88
C GLU A 44 -2.46 13.15 -18.02
N ASP A 45 -1.66 13.09 -16.97
CA ASP A 45 -0.24 13.46 -16.99
C ASP A 45 0.59 12.61 -16.01
N PRO A 46 1.02 11.42 -16.41
CA PRO A 46 1.80 10.51 -15.57
C PRO A 46 3.13 11.09 -15.09
N LEU A 47 3.78 11.91 -15.92
CA LEU A 47 5.10 12.49 -15.60
C LEU A 47 4.97 13.61 -14.57
N ALA A 48 4.02 14.51 -14.74
CA ALA A 48 3.76 15.57 -13.75
C ALA A 48 3.31 14.99 -12.43
N TYR A 49 2.46 13.98 -12.45
CA TYR A 49 2.01 13.30 -11.23
C TYR A 49 3.15 12.60 -10.51
N ARG A 50 4.03 11.91 -11.23
CA ARG A 50 5.25 11.30 -10.67
C ARG A 50 6.19 12.33 -10.06
N ALA A 51 6.42 13.45 -10.76
CA ALA A 51 7.25 14.55 -10.26
C ALA A 51 6.67 15.18 -8.98
N TYR A 52 5.35 15.44 -8.97
CA TYR A 52 4.64 15.92 -7.78
C TYR A 52 4.81 14.97 -6.59
N THR A 53 4.62 13.67 -6.82
CA THR A 53 4.72 12.67 -5.75
C THR A 53 6.14 12.55 -5.20
N GLN A 54 7.15 12.53 -6.07
CA GLN A 54 8.55 12.51 -5.64
C GLN A 54 8.90 13.75 -4.81
N ARG A 55 8.40 14.92 -5.21
CA ARG A 55 8.54 16.15 -4.43
C ARG A 55 7.86 16.04 -3.08
N TYR A 56 6.58 15.62 -3.05
CA TYR A 56 5.79 15.46 -1.83
C TYR A 56 6.45 14.49 -0.83
N ILE A 57 6.94 13.34 -1.30
CA ILE A 57 7.66 12.37 -0.45
C ILE A 57 8.95 12.97 0.12
N ARG A 58 9.68 13.73 -0.68
CA ARG A 58 10.92 14.41 -0.24
C ARG A 58 10.64 15.48 0.81
N GLU A 59 9.55 16.20 0.67
CA GLU A 59 9.11 17.26 1.61
C GLU A 59 8.48 16.70 2.89
N ASN A 60 8.04 15.42 2.87
CA ASN A 60 7.41 14.75 4.01
C ASN A 60 8.15 13.45 4.40
N PRO A 61 9.44 13.52 4.76
CA PRO A 61 10.26 12.32 5.03
C PRO A 61 9.77 11.52 6.24
N ASP A 62 9.09 12.15 7.18
CA ASP A 62 8.56 11.49 8.38
C ASP A 62 7.34 10.61 8.07
N LYS A 63 6.52 11.02 7.10
CA LYS A 63 5.39 10.20 6.61
C LYS A 63 5.85 9.01 5.75
N TYR A 64 6.95 9.18 5.02
CA TYR A 64 7.47 8.19 4.07
C TYR A 64 8.93 7.83 4.38
N PRO A 65 9.22 7.29 5.57
CA PRO A 65 10.59 7.03 6.02
C PRO A 65 11.33 5.95 5.21
N GLY A 66 10.61 5.27 4.30
CA GLY A 66 11.12 4.10 3.56
C GLY A 66 12.26 4.38 2.60
N ASN A 67 12.51 5.63 2.20
CA ASN A 67 13.39 5.91 1.08
C ASN A 67 14.70 6.59 1.39
N HIS A 68 14.86 7.23 2.55
CA HIS A 68 16.01 8.09 2.79
C HIS A 68 16.97 7.64 3.88
N LYS A 69 16.56 6.83 4.80
CA LYS A 69 17.45 6.17 5.76
C LYS A 69 16.98 4.74 5.89
N SER A 70 17.71 3.81 5.34
CA SER A 70 17.45 2.39 5.54
C SER A 70 17.40 2.12 7.05
N LYS A 71 16.23 2.26 7.67
CA LYS A 71 15.95 1.50 8.89
C LYS A 71 16.20 0.08 8.43
N LYS A 72 17.33 -0.48 8.84
CA LYS A 72 17.75 -1.82 8.45
C LYS A 72 16.63 -2.75 8.88
N HIS A 73 15.77 -3.11 7.92
CA HIS A 73 14.73 -4.09 8.21
C HIS A 73 15.40 -5.30 8.83
N PRO A 74 14.85 -5.86 9.89
CA PRO A 74 15.48 -6.96 10.58
C PRO A 74 15.66 -8.16 9.63
N PRO A 75 16.74 -8.95 9.73
CA PRO A 75 16.89 -10.19 8.98
C PRO A 75 16.03 -11.31 9.56
N GLN A 76 14.91 -10.97 10.16
CA GLN A 76 13.97 -11.84 10.88
C GLN A 76 12.79 -12.21 10.00
N SER A 77 12.10 -13.27 10.39
CA SER A 77 10.84 -13.69 9.78
C SER A 77 9.68 -12.85 10.30
N GLY A 78 8.67 -12.68 9.45
CA GLY A 78 7.47 -11.93 9.82
C GLY A 78 6.57 -11.60 8.65
N VAL A 79 5.55 -10.81 8.94
CA VAL A 79 4.56 -10.30 7.99
C VAL A 79 4.79 -8.81 7.77
N TYR A 80 4.63 -8.37 6.55
CA TYR A 80 4.82 -6.98 6.14
C TYR A 80 3.71 -6.50 5.22
N MET A 81 3.53 -5.20 5.18
CA MET A 81 2.62 -4.50 4.27
C MET A 81 3.43 -3.60 3.34
N ILE A 82 3.01 -3.54 2.10
CA ILE A 82 3.45 -2.54 1.13
C ILE A 82 2.23 -1.73 0.73
N GLU A 83 2.31 -0.42 0.85
CA GLU A 83 1.24 0.50 0.48
C GLU A 83 1.76 1.52 -0.53
N CYS A 84 0.98 1.74 -1.59
CA CYS A 84 1.23 2.83 -2.52
C CYS A 84 0.68 4.14 -1.94
N ALA A 85 1.55 5.13 -1.78
CA ALA A 85 1.16 6.43 -1.22
C ALA A 85 0.16 7.20 -2.11
N LEU A 86 0.07 6.85 -3.38
CA LEU A 86 -0.75 7.53 -4.38
C LEU A 86 -2.16 6.96 -4.47
N THR A 87 -2.23 5.65 -4.62
CA THR A 87 -3.49 4.94 -4.87
C THR A 87 -4.08 4.32 -3.61
N HIS A 88 -3.28 4.24 -2.52
CA HIS A 88 -3.59 3.50 -1.30
C HIS A 88 -3.79 2.00 -1.53
N ASP A 89 -3.30 1.49 -2.67
CA ASP A 89 -3.28 0.07 -2.93
C ASP A 89 -2.33 -0.63 -1.97
N MET A 90 -2.81 -1.72 -1.38
CA MET A 90 -2.09 -2.45 -0.35
C MET A 90 -1.79 -3.89 -0.79
N TYR A 91 -0.59 -4.33 -0.44
CA TYR A 91 -0.14 -5.70 -0.53
C TYR A 91 0.36 -6.17 0.84
N ILE A 92 -0.07 -7.33 1.29
CA ILE A 92 0.44 -7.99 2.49
C ILE A 92 1.17 -9.26 2.07
N GLY A 93 2.33 -9.48 2.66
CA GLY A 93 3.13 -10.66 2.41
C GLY A 93 3.93 -11.09 3.63
N CYS A 94 4.45 -12.30 3.60
CA CYS A 94 5.33 -12.82 4.63
C CYS A 94 6.70 -13.19 4.08
N SER A 95 7.69 -13.27 4.95
CA SER A 95 9.03 -13.69 4.59
C SER A 95 9.78 -14.26 5.79
N SER A 96 10.59 -15.28 5.55
CA SER A 96 11.59 -15.77 6.52
C SER A 96 12.78 -14.81 6.69
N ASN A 97 12.92 -13.81 5.83
CA ASN A 97 13.93 -12.76 5.91
C ASN A 97 13.37 -11.47 5.31
N LEU A 98 12.83 -10.61 6.17
CA LEU A 98 12.17 -9.34 5.79
C LEU A 98 13.15 -8.38 5.09
N ARG A 99 14.42 -8.31 5.53
CA ARG A 99 15.44 -7.47 4.89
C ARG A 99 15.65 -7.85 3.43
N ASN A 100 15.80 -9.15 3.18
CA ASN A 100 16.02 -9.65 1.82
C ASN A 100 14.77 -9.44 0.94
N ARG A 101 13.61 -9.61 1.54
CA ARG A 101 12.32 -9.39 0.88
C ARG A 101 12.10 -7.93 0.49
N TYR A 102 12.42 -7.00 1.37
CA TYR A 102 12.42 -5.56 1.09
C TYR A 102 13.26 -5.22 -0.14
N TYR A 103 14.52 -5.69 -0.19
CA TYR A 103 15.39 -5.41 -1.34
C TYR A 103 14.90 -6.03 -2.65
N LYS A 104 14.25 -7.21 -2.60
CA LYS A 104 13.63 -7.82 -3.78
C LYS A 104 12.48 -6.96 -4.32
N HIS A 105 11.60 -6.46 -3.46
CA HIS A 105 10.54 -5.55 -3.87
C HIS A 105 11.10 -4.23 -4.41
N ARG A 106 12.04 -3.62 -3.71
CA ARG A 106 12.67 -2.37 -4.13
C ARG A 106 13.31 -2.46 -5.52
N ARG A 107 13.90 -3.58 -5.86
CA ARG A 107 14.51 -3.82 -7.18
C ARG A 107 13.51 -4.39 -8.18
N ASN A 108 12.30 -4.67 -7.75
CA ASN A 108 11.27 -5.37 -8.53
C ASN A 108 11.75 -6.68 -9.17
N VAL A 109 12.61 -7.42 -8.46
CA VAL A 109 13.24 -8.65 -8.94
C VAL A 109 12.70 -9.86 -8.18
N GLY A 110 12.39 -10.94 -8.89
CA GLY A 110 11.94 -12.21 -8.29
C GLY A 110 10.55 -12.16 -7.67
N VAL A 111 9.72 -11.19 -8.04
CA VAL A 111 8.35 -10.99 -7.54
C VAL A 111 7.28 -11.37 -8.58
N ALA A 112 7.63 -12.22 -9.54
CA ALA A 112 6.78 -12.60 -10.67
C ALA A 112 5.38 -13.13 -10.28
N LYS A 113 5.23 -13.69 -9.08
CA LYS A 113 3.93 -14.16 -8.56
C LYS A 113 3.02 -13.01 -8.09
N GLN A 114 3.55 -11.80 -7.93
CA GLN A 114 2.85 -10.61 -7.43
C GLN A 114 2.66 -9.60 -8.55
N LYS A 115 2.15 -10.08 -9.69
CA LYS A 115 1.98 -9.27 -10.91
C LYS A 115 1.34 -7.89 -10.69
N PRO A 116 0.26 -7.72 -9.88
CA PRO A 116 -0.33 -6.40 -9.66
C PRO A 116 0.62 -5.43 -8.95
N LEU A 117 1.25 -5.85 -7.86
CA LEU A 117 2.21 -5.03 -7.13
C LEU A 117 3.42 -4.67 -8.00
N SER A 118 3.96 -5.66 -8.73
CA SER A 118 5.11 -5.46 -9.62
C SER A 118 4.78 -4.46 -10.75
N LYS A 119 3.57 -4.52 -11.31
CA LYS A 119 3.09 -3.58 -12.31
C LYS A 119 3.04 -2.16 -11.76
N LEU A 120 2.44 -1.98 -10.58
CA LEU A 120 2.36 -0.67 -9.93
C LEU A 120 3.74 -0.12 -9.55
N ILE A 121 4.68 -0.96 -9.09
CA ILE A 121 6.05 -0.52 -8.80
C ILE A 121 6.75 -0.03 -10.09
N ASN A 122 6.53 -0.69 -11.23
CA ASN A 122 7.09 -0.23 -12.50
C ASN A 122 6.46 1.07 -12.97
N GLU A 123 5.17 1.26 -12.73
CA GLU A 123 4.42 2.44 -13.16
C GLU A 123 4.77 3.69 -12.33
N TYR A 124 4.81 3.55 -11.00
CA TYR A 124 4.98 4.68 -10.08
C TYR A 124 6.39 4.84 -9.51
N GLY A 125 7.24 3.83 -9.62
CA GLY A 125 8.53 3.75 -8.96
C GLY A 125 8.41 3.35 -7.49
N TRP A 126 9.45 2.68 -6.97
CA TRP A 126 9.48 2.21 -5.58
C TRP A 126 9.37 3.33 -4.55
N GLU A 127 9.80 4.52 -4.88
CA GLU A 127 9.74 5.71 -4.04
C GLU A 127 8.32 6.11 -3.61
N CYS A 128 7.31 5.64 -4.36
CA CYS A 128 5.90 5.86 -4.04
C CYS A 128 5.32 4.82 -3.08
N PHE A 129 6.14 3.87 -2.62
CA PHE A 129 5.69 2.79 -1.75
C PHE A 129 6.33 2.85 -0.37
N SER A 130 5.53 2.58 0.65
CA SER A 130 6.00 2.29 1.99
C SER A 130 6.17 0.78 2.17
N PHE A 131 7.09 0.36 3.04
CA PHE A 131 7.23 -1.02 3.49
C PHE A 131 7.20 -1.02 5.01
N GLU A 132 6.17 -1.59 5.58
CA GLU A 132 5.96 -1.66 7.02
C GLU A 132 5.98 -3.11 7.50
N VAL A 133 6.68 -3.38 8.60
CA VAL A 133 6.64 -4.67 9.27
C VAL A 133 5.45 -4.67 10.22
N LEU A 134 4.45 -5.50 9.93
CA LEU A 134 3.25 -5.63 10.74
C LEU A 134 3.49 -6.47 11.99
N GLU A 135 4.24 -7.57 11.84
CA GLU A 135 4.55 -8.47 12.93
C GLU A 135 5.83 -9.26 12.66
N LEU A 136 6.66 -9.42 13.69
CA LEU A 136 7.76 -10.37 13.71
C LEU A 136 7.25 -11.67 14.33
N CYS A 137 7.44 -12.79 13.65
CA CYS A 137 7.01 -14.10 14.14
C CYS A 137 7.94 -15.21 13.64
N ASP A 138 7.82 -16.39 14.25
CA ASP A 138 8.59 -17.56 13.88
C ASP A 138 8.25 -18.04 12.46
N LYS A 139 9.21 -18.70 11.81
CA LYS A 139 9.08 -19.11 10.40
C LYS A 139 7.93 -20.09 10.15
N ASP A 140 7.58 -20.90 11.10
CA ASP A 140 6.48 -21.86 11.07
C ASP A 140 5.11 -21.17 11.12
N LYS A 141 5.02 -19.97 11.71
CA LYS A 141 3.78 -19.21 11.89
C LYS A 141 3.53 -18.14 10.83
N ILE A 142 4.51 -17.83 9.97
CA ILE A 142 4.42 -16.69 9.05
C ILE A 142 3.21 -16.76 8.11
N PHE A 143 2.81 -17.95 7.64
CA PHE A 143 1.67 -18.10 6.74
C PHE A 143 0.33 -17.93 7.44
N GLU A 144 0.21 -18.43 8.66
CA GLU A 144 -0.98 -18.21 9.50
C GLU A 144 -1.16 -16.73 9.79
N ARG A 145 -0.07 -16.05 10.18
CA ARG A 145 -0.09 -14.61 10.47
C ARG A 145 -0.35 -13.76 9.23
N GLU A 146 0.21 -14.12 8.07
CA GLU A 146 -0.10 -13.47 6.80
C GLU A 146 -1.60 -13.57 6.49
N THR A 147 -2.19 -14.76 6.62
CA THR A 147 -3.62 -14.98 6.41
C THR A 147 -4.46 -14.12 7.34
N HIS A 148 -4.10 -14.04 8.62
CA HIS A 148 -4.76 -13.19 9.61
C HIS A 148 -4.76 -11.72 9.17
N PHE A 149 -3.61 -11.17 8.77
CA PHE A 149 -3.49 -9.78 8.34
C PHE A 149 -4.20 -9.51 7.00
N ILE A 150 -4.20 -10.45 6.06
CA ILE A 150 -4.97 -10.35 4.81
C ILE A 150 -6.47 -10.23 5.12
N HIS A 151 -7.01 -11.06 6.02
CA HIS A 151 -8.41 -10.98 6.41
C HIS A 151 -8.75 -9.66 7.12
N LYS A 152 -7.84 -9.17 7.96
CA LYS A 152 -8.02 -7.93 8.71
C LYS A 152 -8.00 -6.68 7.81
N HIS A 153 -7.05 -6.61 6.88
CA HIS A 153 -6.81 -5.41 6.08
C HIS A 153 -7.43 -5.45 4.68
N LYS A 154 -7.81 -6.64 4.20
CA LYS A 154 -8.41 -6.89 2.87
C LYS A 154 -7.62 -6.19 1.74
N PRO A 155 -6.30 -6.46 1.61
CA PRO A 155 -5.46 -5.81 0.62
C PRO A 155 -5.90 -6.16 -0.80
N ASN A 156 -5.98 -5.18 -1.67
CA ASN A 156 -6.48 -5.32 -3.03
C ASN A 156 -5.43 -5.87 -4.03
N LEU A 157 -4.14 -5.82 -3.67
CA LEU A 157 -3.06 -6.34 -4.52
C LEU A 157 -2.72 -7.82 -4.26
N ASN A 158 -3.37 -8.46 -3.28
CA ASN A 158 -3.19 -9.89 -3.04
C ASN A 158 -4.08 -10.69 -4.00
N VAL A 159 -3.50 -11.21 -5.09
CA VAL A 159 -4.22 -11.96 -6.14
C VAL A 159 -4.61 -13.37 -5.69
N ASN A 160 -3.79 -13.98 -4.86
CA ASN A 160 -4.09 -15.29 -4.29
C ASN A 160 -4.82 -15.08 -2.97
N LYS A 161 -6.13 -14.95 -3.06
CA LYS A 161 -6.97 -15.15 -1.88
C LYS A 161 -6.68 -16.55 -1.36
N THR A 162 -6.27 -16.62 -0.12
CA THR A 162 -6.09 -17.86 0.65
C THR A 162 -7.10 -18.92 0.25
N LYS A 163 -6.58 -20.09 -0.09
CA LYS A 163 -7.39 -21.32 -0.13
C LYS A 163 -7.91 -21.62 1.25
#